data_fa5a224ca52c4dc8e319b23f0f8b6f3b
#
_entry.id   fa5a224ca52c4dc8e319b23f0f8b6f3b
#
_cell.length_a   1.000
_cell.length_b   1.000
_cell.length_c   1.000
_cell.angle_alpha   90.00
_cell.angle_beta   90.00
_cell.angle_gamma   90.00
#
_symmetry.space_group_name_H-M   'P 1'
#
loop_
_entity.id
_entity.type
_entity.pdbx_description
1 polymer ?
#
loop_
_entity_poly.entity_id
_entity_poly.type
_entity_poly.pdbx_seq_one_letter_code
_entity_poly.pdbx_strand_id
1 'polypeptide(L)'
;AAHELRDENGAFRGVVHRDISPHNILIGTNGDVKLVDFGVARSVGRVSEATRAGQLKGKFGYMSPEQARGKAIDRRSDLFALGIVLFELTTSRRLFRGESDIETLKLVISSRIPRPSSFDPKYPPELERIVQKALERDPAQRYQTAAELEHDLRSYLKAERIVVPQGGIASLLKRVVGSRIEQRRRAVRGALKSLAAGMSL
;
A
#
# COMPACT_ATOMS: atom_id res chain seq x y z
N ALA A 1 12.17 5.34 9.50
CA ALA A 1 11.04 4.53 9.04
C ALA A 1 10.82 3.32 9.96
N ALA A 2 9.63 2.66 9.92
CA ALA A 2 9.31 1.55 10.83
C ALA A 2 10.34 0.41 10.78
N HIS A 3 10.87 0.09 9.59
CA HIS A 3 11.92 -0.93 9.39
C HIS A 3 13.25 -0.61 10.09
N GLU A 4 13.48 0.65 10.44
CA GLU A 4 14.73 1.13 11.04
C GLU A 4 14.61 1.31 12.56
N LEU A 5 13.48 0.91 13.15
CA LEU A 5 13.29 1.00 14.59
C LEU A 5 14.29 0.10 15.31
N ARG A 6 14.93 0.69 16.33
CA ARG A 6 15.89 0.01 17.20
C ARG A 6 15.31 -0.10 18.60
N ASP A 7 15.76 -1.09 19.33
CA ASP A 7 15.49 -1.20 20.76
C ASP A 7 16.45 -0.31 21.58
N GLU A 8 16.33 -0.36 22.91
CA GLU A 8 17.14 0.41 23.84
C GLU A 8 18.64 0.06 23.75
N ASN A 9 18.98 -1.12 23.24
CA ASN A 9 20.36 -1.60 23.03
C ASN A 9 20.88 -1.29 21.61
N GLY A 10 20.08 -0.58 20.79
CA GLY A 10 20.46 -0.24 19.42
C GLY A 10 20.28 -1.35 18.39
N ALA A 11 19.74 -2.51 18.76
CA ALA A 11 19.47 -3.61 17.84
C ALA A 11 18.18 -3.33 17.02
N PHE A 12 18.19 -3.73 15.75
CA PHE A 12 17.00 -3.59 14.90
C PHE A 12 15.84 -4.44 15.43
N ARG A 13 14.67 -3.82 15.61
CA ARG A 13 13.45 -4.54 16.02
C ARG A 13 12.85 -5.41 14.94
N GLY A 14 13.34 -5.35 13.70
CA GLY A 14 12.84 -6.17 12.60
C GLY A 14 11.34 -5.97 12.31
N VAL A 15 10.82 -4.77 12.56
CA VAL A 15 9.39 -4.49 12.36
C VAL A 15 9.04 -4.60 10.89
N VAL A 16 8.10 -5.46 10.58
CA VAL A 16 7.53 -5.64 9.22
C VAL A 16 6.03 -5.36 9.31
N HIS A 17 5.51 -4.57 8.39
CA HIS A 17 4.10 -4.17 8.38
C HIS A 17 3.16 -5.34 8.03
N ARG A 18 3.54 -6.16 7.03
CA ARG A 18 2.85 -7.39 6.60
C ARG A 18 1.48 -7.21 5.92
N ASP A 19 0.90 -6.02 5.92
CA ASP A 19 -0.44 -5.74 5.36
C ASP A 19 -0.46 -4.39 4.62
N ILE A 20 0.59 -4.07 3.84
CA ILE A 20 0.60 -2.86 3.02
C ILE A 20 -0.39 -3.04 1.87
N SER A 21 -1.37 -2.15 1.81
CA SER A 21 -2.39 -2.09 0.76
C SER A 21 -3.01 -0.69 0.72
N PRO A 22 -3.71 -0.30 -0.34
CA PRO A 22 -4.40 1.00 -0.39
C PRO A 22 -5.38 1.25 0.76
N HIS A 23 -5.93 0.19 1.37
CA HIS A 23 -6.84 0.32 2.51
C HIS A 23 -6.13 0.80 3.79
N ASN A 24 -4.85 0.49 3.92
CA ASN A 24 -4.03 0.86 5.07
C ASN A 24 -3.17 2.11 4.83
N ILE A 25 -3.33 2.76 3.67
CA ILE A 25 -2.70 4.04 3.34
C ILE A 25 -3.76 5.14 3.47
N LEU A 26 -3.69 5.90 4.54
CA LEU A 26 -4.60 7.01 4.79
C LEU A 26 -4.00 8.33 4.31
N ILE A 27 -4.82 9.12 3.63
CA ILE A 27 -4.43 10.46 3.22
C ILE A 27 -5.31 11.47 3.98
N GLY A 28 -4.66 12.26 4.83
CA GLY A 28 -5.31 13.32 5.59
C GLY A 28 -5.75 14.49 4.70
N THR A 29 -6.76 15.24 5.14
CA THR A 29 -7.24 16.42 4.40
C THR A 29 -6.19 17.53 4.27
N ASN A 30 -5.16 17.50 5.09
CA ASN A 30 -3.97 18.36 5.02
C ASN A 30 -2.90 17.84 4.04
N GLY A 31 -3.09 16.66 3.44
CA GLY A 31 -2.18 16.02 2.52
C GLY A 31 -1.17 15.06 3.17
N ASP A 32 -1.22 14.88 4.49
CA ASP A 32 -0.39 13.89 5.18
C ASP A 32 -0.74 12.47 4.74
N VAL A 33 0.27 11.67 4.46
CA VAL A 33 0.11 10.25 4.14
C VAL A 33 0.57 9.43 5.33
N LYS A 34 -0.31 8.55 5.82
CA LYS A 34 -0.03 7.68 6.97
C LYS A 34 -0.32 6.24 6.63
N LEU A 35 0.61 5.37 6.98
CA LEU A 35 0.42 3.93 6.95
C LEU A 35 -0.11 3.50 8.33
N VAL A 36 -1.23 2.75 8.33
CA VAL A 36 -1.93 2.28 9.55
C VAL A 36 -2.09 0.77 9.52
N ASP A 37 -2.49 0.21 10.67
CA ASP A 37 -2.78 -1.21 10.82
C ASP A 37 -1.56 -2.11 10.54
N PHE A 38 -0.48 -1.88 11.30
CA PHE A 38 0.64 -2.81 11.33
C PHE A 38 0.14 -4.21 11.68
N GLY A 39 0.35 -5.16 10.77
CA GLY A 39 -0.15 -6.53 10.87
C GLY A 39 0.51 -7.37 11.97
N VAL A 40 0.71 -6.78 13.17
CA VAL A 40 1.37 -7.42 14.34
C VAL A 40 0.65 -8.69 14.79
N ALA A 41 -0.65 -8.83 14.50
CA ALA A 41 -1.46 -9.97 14.89
C ALA A 41 -1.47 -11.14 13.90
N ARG A 42 -0.82 -10.99 12.74
CA ARG A 42 -0.79 -12.03 11.70
C ARG A 42 0.46 -12.88 11.81
N SER A 43 0.54 -13.72 12.86
CA SER A 43 1.50 -14.83 12.90
C SER A 43 1.15 -15.83 11.78
N VAL A 44 2.21 -16.35 11.14
CA VAL A 44 2.18 -17.42 10.14
C VAL A 44 1.42 -18.61 10.73
N GLY A 45 0.17 -18.83 10.30
CA GLY A 45 -0.68 -19.95 10.79
C GLY A 45 -2.18 -19.72 10.68
N ARG A 46 -2.64 -18.47 10.46
CA ARG A 46 -4.08 -18.14 10.46
C ARG A 46 -4.67 -17.72 9.11
N VAL A 47 -4.07 -18.12 7.99
CA VAL A 47 -4.70 -17.89 6.68
C VAL A 47 -6.05 -18.61 6.61
N SER A 48 -6.18 -19.78 7.26
CA SER A 48 -7.42 -20.57 7.27
C SER A 48 -8.56 -20.00 8.15
N GLU A 49 -8.24 -19.28 9.23
CA GLU A 49 -9.28 -18.68 10.10
C GLU A 49 -9.77 -17.33 9.57
N ALA A 50 -8.88 -16.53 8.98
CA ALA A 50 -9.22 -15.23 8.43
C ALA A 50 -10.09 -15.32 7.16
N THR A 51 -9.99 -16.43 6.41
CA THR A 51 -10.83 -16.71 5.23
C THR A 51 -12.30 -16.93 5.61
N ARG A 52 -12.58 -17.41 6.84
CA ARG A 52 -13.94 -17.64 7.33
C ARG A 52 -14.73 -16.37 7.68
N ALA A 53 -14.07 -15.24 7.89
CA ALA A 53 -14.71 -14.01 8.37
C ALA A 53 -15.13 -13.01 7.28
N GLY A 54 -14.96 -13.32 5.99
CA GLY A 54 -15.37 -12.41 4.89
C GLY A 54 -14.61 -11.07 4.83
N GLN A 55 -13.74 -10.79 5.81
CA GLN A 55 -13.01 -9.52 5.94
C GLN A 55 -11.77 -9.39 5.04
N LEU A 56 -11.40 -10.46 4.34
CA LEU A 56 -10.15 -10.55 3.56
C LEU A 56 -10.34 -10.40 2.05
N LYS A 57 -11.57 -10.22 1.57
CA LYS A 57 -11.85 -10.12 0.14
C LYS A 57 -11.02 -9.00 -0.50
N GLY A 58 -10.10 -9.38 -1.39
CA GLY A 58 -9.24 -8.44 -2.12
C GLY A 58 -7.89 -8.10 -1.47
N LYS A 59 -7.59 -8.54 -0.22
CA LYS A 59 -6.30 -8.29 0.43
C LYS A 59 -5.17 -9.21 -0.07
N PHE A 60 -5.50 -10.40 -0.54
CA PHE A 60 -4.51 -11.37 -1.03
C PHE A 60 -3.69 -10.85 -2.22
N GLY A 61 -4.27 -9.96 -3.03
CA GLY A 61 -3.60 -9.35 -4.18
C GLY A 61 -2.42 -8.44 -3.82
N TYR A 62 -2.21 -8.12 -2.54
CA TYR A 62 -1.08 -7.30 -2.07
C TYR A 62 -0.03 -8.09 -1.30
N MET A 63 -0.19 -9.40 -1.17
CA MET A 63 0.82 -10.25 -0.54
C MET A 63 2.06 -10.38 -1.41
N SER A 64 3.21 -10.54 -0.77
CA SER A 64 4.41 -10.98 -1.46
C SER A 64 4.37 -12.49 -1.75
N PRO A 65 5.14 -12.98 -2.75
CA PRO A 65 5.18 -14.42 -3.06
C PRO A 65 5.60 -15.28 -1.88
N GLU A 66 6.51 -14.81 -1.04
CA GLU A 66 6.94 -15.52 0.18
C GLU A 66 5.85 -15.54 1.26
N GLN A 67 5.08 -14.45 1.41
CA GLN A 67 3.91 -14.44 2.30
C GLN A 67 2.85 -15.44 1.83
N ALA A 68 2.53 -15.42 0.53
CA ALA A 68 1.53 -16.31 -0.06
C ALA A 68 1.93 -17.80 0.04
N ARG A 69 3.25 -18.09 0.10
CA ARG A 69 3.80 -19.44 0.30
C ARG A 69 4.00 -19.81 1.77
N GLY A 70 3.70 -18.94 2.73
CA GLY A 70 3.95 -19.18 4.16
C GLY A 70 5.42 -19.28 4.52
N LYS A 71 6.33 -18.69 3.73
CA LYS A 71 7.76 -18.63 4.02
C LYS A 71 8.10 -17.53 5.01
N ALA A 72 9.33 -17.53 5.51
CA ALA A 72 9.86 -16.44 6.32
C ALA A 72 9.78 -15.11 5.55
N ILE A 73 9.33 -14.06 6.23
CA ILE A 73 9.12 -12.73 5.68
C ILE A 73 9.99 -11.72 6.40
N ASP A 74 10.48 -10.73 5.65
CA ASP A 74 11.19 -9.58 6.17
C ASP A 74 10.65 -8.28 5.53
N ARG A 75 11.33 -7.15 5.78
CA ARG A 75 10.97 -5.83 5.25
C ARG A 75 10.79 -5.78 3.72
N ARG A 76 11.44 -6.69 2.98
CA ARG A 76 11.34 -6.76 1.51
C ARG A 76 9.97 -7.24 1.03
N SER A 77 9.23 -7.94 1.88
CA SER A 77 7.82 -8.26 1.62
C SER A 77 6.95 -7.01 1.58
N ASP A 78 7.20 -6.04 2.47
CA ASP A 78 6.52 -4.74 2.46
C ASP A 78 6.88 -3.93 1.21
N LEU A 79 8.14 -4.00 0.74
CA LEU A 79 8.58 -3.32 -0.47
C LEU A 79 7.93 -3.91 -1.74
N PHE A 80 7.70 -5.22 -1.77
CA PHE A 80 6.92 -5.86 -2.84
C PHE A 80 5.47 -5.35 -2.84
N ALA A 81 4.83 -5.29 -1.67
CA ALA A 81 3.47 -4.75 -1.55
C ALA A 81 3.37 -3.29 -1.97
N LEU A 82 4.38 -2.46 -1.63
CA LEU A 82 4.50 -1.08 -2.15
C LEU A 82 4.68 -1.06 -3.67
N GLY A 83 5.44 -2.00 -4.23
CA GLY A 83 5.58 -2.18 -5.67
C GLY A 83 4.24 -2.45 -6.36
N ILE A 84 3.37 -3.28 -5.75
CA ILE A 84 2.00 -3.52 -6.25
C ILE A 84 1.19 -2.22 -6.21
N VAL A 85 1.21 -1.50 -5.09
CA VAL A 85 0.50 -0.22 -4.95
C VAL A 85 0.98 0.78 -6.00
N LEU A 86 2.30 0.89 -6.21
CA LEU A 86 2.88 1.79 -7.20
C LEU A 86 2.47 1.41 -8.63
N PHE A 87 2.51 0.12 -8.97
CA PHE A 87 2.02 -0.39 -10.25
C PHE A 87 0.55 0.00 -10.47
N GLU A 88 -0.32 -0.25 -9.50
CA GLU A 88 -1.75 0.05 -9.60
C GLU A 88 -2.04 1.55 -9.70
N LEU A 89 -1.31 2.38 -8.94
CA LEU A 89 -1.44 3.84 -9.01
C LEU A 89 -1.05 4.40 -10.37
N THR A 90 0.01 3.86 -10.98
CA THR A 90 0.57 4.41 -12.22
C THR A 90 -0.06 3.83 -13.48
N THR A 91 -0.65 2.63 -13.41
CA THR A 91 -1.31 1.98 -14.55
C THR A 91 -2.83 2.03 -14.48
N SER A 92 -3.40 2.39 -13.31
CA SER A 92 -4.84 2.30 -13.02
C SER A 92 -5.41 0.88 -13.20
N ARG A 93 -4.56 -0.15 -13.05
CA ARG A 93 -4.90 -1.56 -13.22
C ARG A 93 -4.53 -2.38 -12.00
N ARG A 94 -5.38 -3.33 -11.64
CA ARG A 94 -5.05 -4.31 -10.62
C ARG A 94 -3.96 -5.26 -11.14
N LEU A 95 -2.88 -5.45 -10.33
CA LEU A 95 -1.79 -6.35 -10.70
C LEU A 95 -2.21 -7.82 -10.52
N PHE A 96 -2.75 -8.14 -9.35
CA PHE A 96 -3.20 -9.49 -9.03
C PHE A 96 -4.69 -9.49 -8.65
N ARG A 97 -5.51 -10.04 -9.53
CA ARG A 97 -6.94 -10.19 -9.32
C ARG A 97 -7.45 -11.43 -10.04
N GLY A 98 -7.74 -12.47 -9.27
CA GLY A 98 -8.48 -13.65 -9.73
C GLY A 98 -9.97 -13.53 -9.45
N GLU A 99 -10.75 -14.50 -9.90
CA GLU A 99 -12.19 -14.62 -9.62
C GLU A 99 -12.44 -15.04 -8.16
N SER A 100 -11.46 -15.72 -7.56
CA SER A 100 -11.45 -16.12 -6.15
C SER A 100 -10.17 -15.72 -5.44
N ASP A 101 -10.19 -15.77 -4.11
CA ASP A 101 -9.02 -15.53 -3.27
C ASP A 101 -7.90 -16.54 -3.55
N ILE A 102 -8.27 -17.80 -3.78
CA ILE A 102 -7.32 -18.88 -4.13
C ILE A 102 -6.65 -18.60 -5.48
N GLU A 103 -7.42 -18.17 -6.46
CA GLU A 103 -6.87 -17.80 -7.76
C GLU A 103 -5.97 -16.58 -7.67
N THR A 104 -6.37 -15.57 -6.88
CA THR A 104 -5.53 -14.40 -6.61
C THR A 104 -4.19 -14.81 -5.99
N LEU A 105 -4.20 -15.71 -5.00
CA LEU A 105 -2.97 -16.26 -4.41
C LEU A 105 -2.10 -17.01 -5.43
N LYS A 106 -2.71 -17.80 -6.31
CA LYS A 106 -1.98 -18.45 -7.42
C LYS A 106 -1.31 -17.44 -8.33
N LEU A 107 -2.00 -16.35 -8.67
CA LEU A 107 -1.43 -15.26 -9.46
C LEU A 107 -0.23 -14.62 -8.74
N VAL A 108 -0.36 -14.28 -7.45
CA VAL A 108 0.75 -13.75 -6.64
C VAL A 108 1.94 -14.70 -6.65
N ILE A 109 1.71 -16.00 -6.50
CA ILE A 109 2.76 -17.01 -6.39
C ILE A 109 3.49 -17.23 -7.72
N SER A 110 2.80 -17.27 -8.86
CA SER A 110 3.33 -17.86 -10.09
C SER A 110 3.16 -17.03 -11.35
N SER A 111 2.23 -16.02 -11.40
CA SER A 111 2.03 -15.28 -12.65
C SER A 111 3.24 -14.41 -13.01
N ARG A 112 3.49 -14.23 -14.30
CA ARG A 112 4.45 -13.24 -14.78
C ARG A 112 3.94 -11.84 -14.46
N ILE A 113 4.81 -10.98 -13.91
CA ILE A 113 4.50 -9.59 -13.67
C ILE A 113 4.62 -8.83 -15.01
N PRO A 114 3.52 -8.23 -15.48
CA PRO A 114 3.55 -7.51 -16.74
C PRO A 114 4.35 -6.22 -16.61
N ARG A 115 4.95 -5.78 -17.70
CA ARG A 115 5.57 -4.45 -17.74
C ARG A 115 4.50 -3.37 -17.83
N PRO A 116 4.58 -2.27 -17.07
CA PRO A 116 3.70 -1.13 -17.23
C PRO A 116 3.61 -0.60 -18.68
N SER A 117 4.72 -0.57 -19.39
CA SER A 117 4.78 -0.17 -20.80
C SER A 117 3.97 -1.05 -21.76
N SER A 118 3.60 -2.28 -21.34
CA SER A 118 2.68 -3.12 -22.13
C SER A 118 1.25 -2.60 -22.16
N PHE A 119 0.89 -1.72 -21.22
CA PHE A 119 -0.45 -1.09 -21.14
C PHE A 119 -0.44 0.35 -21.66
N ASP A 120 0.69 1.04 -21.54
CA ASP A 120 0.91 2.39 -22.05
C ASP A 120 2.32 2.48 -22.63
N PRO A 121 2.48 2.49 -23.97
CA PRO A 121 3.78 2.63 -24.61
C PRO A 121 4.55 3.92 -24.25
N LYS A 122 3.86 4.92 -23.69
CA LYS A 122 4.46 6.17 -23.19
C LYS A 122 4.88 6.11 -21.74
N TYR A 123 4.71 4.95 -21.09
CA TYR A 123 5.11 4.81 -19.69
C TYR A 123 6.60 5.07 -19.52
N PRO A 124 7.01 5.93 -18.56
CA PRO A 124 8.41 6.32 -18.40
C PRO A 124 9.30 5.11 -18.10
N PRO A 125 10.38 4.88 -18.88
CA PRO A 125 11.22 3.69 -18.72
C PRO A 125 11.87 3.59 -17.34
N GLU A 126 12.28 4.72 -16.76
CA GLU A 126 12.89 4.73 -15.42
C GLU A 126 11.88 4.39 -14.33
N LEU A 127 10.63 4.87 -14.42
CA LEU A 127 9.58 4.50 -13.50
C LEU A 127 9.23 3.00 -13.64
N GLU A 128 9.24 2.47 -14.88
CA GLU A 128 9.06 1.03 -15.11
C GLU A 128 10.18 0.22 -14.43
N ARG A 129 11.43 0.64 -14.56
CA ARG A 129 12.57 0.00 -13.88
C ARG A 129 12.35 -0.06 -12.37
N ILE A 130 11.91 1.05 -11.77
CA ILE A 130 11.65 1.13 -10.32
C ILE A 130 10.53 0.17 -9.91
N VAL A 131 9.41 0.19 -10.64
CA VAL A 131 8.27 -0.69 -10.39
C VAL A 131 8.67 -2.16 -10.52
N GLN A 132 9.37 -2.53 -11.62
CA GLN A 132 9.79 -3.91 -11.86
C GLN A 132 10.76 -4.39 -10.78
N LYS A 133 11.75 -3.57 -10.37
CA LYS A 133 12.68 -3.90 -9.30
C LYS A 133 11.97 -4.11 -7.95
N ALA A 134 10.99 -3.29 -7.61
CA ALA A 134 10.20 -3.49 -6.40
C ALA A 134 9.39 -4.81 -6.43
N LEU A 135 8.96 -5.22 -7.63
CA LEU A 135 8.16 -6.41 -7.89
C LEU A 135 8.99 -7.66 -8.24
N GLU A 136 10.32 -7.62 -8.12
CA GLU A 136 11.13 -8.82 -8.32
C GLU A 136 10.67 -9.95 -7.39
N ARG A 137 10.59 -11.18 -7.96
CA ARG A 137 10.08 -12.34 -7.22
C ARG A 137 11.06 -12.86 -6.20
N ASP A 138 12.34 -12.80 -6.52
CA ASP A 138 13.42 -13.08 -5.58
C ASP A 138 13.63 -11.87 -4.66
N PRO A 139 13.43 -11.99 -3.33
CA PRO A 139 13.69 -10.90 -2.41
C PRO A 139 15.11 -10.33 -2.49
N ALA A 140 16.10 -11.13 -2.91
CA ALA A 140 17.48 -10.68 -3.05
C ALA A 140 17.66 -9.69 -4.23
N GLN A 141 16.80 -9.75 -5.24
CA GLN A 141 16.84 -8.86 -6.41
C GLN A 141 16.00 -7.60 -6.23
N ARG A 142 15.19 -7.53 -5.15
CA ARG A 142 14.38 -6.34 -4.83
C ARG A 142 15.23 -5.23 -4.21
N TYR A 143 14.61 -4.09 -3.98
CA TYR A 143 15.12 -3.12 -3.02
C TYR A 143 15.33 -3.77 -1.65
N GLN A 144 16.48 -3.52 -1.03
CA GLN A 144 16.78 -4.10 0.28
C GLN A 144 16.26 -3.22 1.41
N THR A 145 16.07 -1.93 1.15
CA THR A 145 15.53 -0.96 2.12
C THR A 145 14.50 -0.04 1.49
N ALA A 146 13.61 0.52 2.32
CA ALA A 146 12.67 1.55 1.88
C ALA A 146 13.38 2.83 1.43
N ALA A 147 14.55 3.11 2.00
CA ALA A 147 15.37 4.25 1.63
C ALA A 147 15.91 4.14 0.19
N GLU A 148 16.29 2.94 -0.26
CA GLU A 148 16.71 2.71 -1.64
C GLU A 148 15.56 2.97 -2.64
N LEU A 149 14.35 2.47 -2.33
CA LEU A 149 13.16 2.71 -3.16
C LEU A 149 12.81 4.20 -3.18
N GLU A 150 12.82 4.85 -2.02
CA GLU A 150 12.58 6.29 -1.91
C GLU A 150 13.60 7.10 -2.73
N HIS A 151 14.88 6.75 -2.63
CA HIS A 151 15.95 7.39 -3.38
C HIS A 151 15.71 7.34 -4.89
N ASP A 152 15.41 6.16 -5.43
CA ASP A 152 15.17 5.98 -6.85
C ASP A 152 13.92 6.77 -7.31
N LEU A 153 12.83 6.74 -6.52
CA LEU A 153 11.63 7.54 -6.82
C LEU A 153 11.91 9.04 -6.80
N ARG A 154 12.66 9.54 -5.81
CA ARG A 154 13.06 10.96 -5.75
C ARG A 154 13.97 11.35 -6.91
N SER A 155 14.89 10.48 -7.30
CA SER A 155 15.78 10.69 -8.43
C SER A 155 14.99 10.76 -9.74
N TYR A 156 14.01 9.88 -9.93
CA TYR A 156 13.09 9.93 -11.06
C TYR A 156 12.31 11.25 -11.10
N LEU A 157 11.66 11.66 -10.00
CA LEU A 157 10.92 12.93 -9.96
C LEU A 157 11.81 14.13 -10.30
N LYS A 158 13.06 14.14 -9.81
CA LYS A 158 14.04 15.19 -10.10
C LYS A 158 14.43 15.21 -11.57
N ALA A 159 14.72 14.04 -12.16
CA ALA A 159 15.09 13.91 -13.57
C ALA A 159 13.96 14.40 -14.50
N GLU A 160 12.73 14.03 -14.22
CA GLU A 160 11.53 14.46 -14.95
C GLU A 160 11.09 15.88 -14.60
N ARG A 161 11.81 16.58 -13.73
CA ARG A 161 11.46 17.94 -13.24
C ARG A 161 10.05 18.04 -12.67
N ILE A 162 9.54 16.92 -12.08
CA ILE A 162 8.24 16.88 -11.44
C ILE A 162 8.37 17.51 -10.06
N VAL A 163 7.75 18.66 -9.88
CA VAL A 163 7.68 19.34 -8.60
C VAL A 163 6.31 19.09 -7.98
N VAL A 164 6.29 18.44 -6.82
CA VAL A 164 5.07 18.33 -6.02
C VAL A 164 5.02 19.55 -5.11
N PRO A 165 4.10 20.51 -5.35
CA PRO A 165 4.03 21.72 -4.54
C PRO A 165 3.61 21.36 -3.10
N GLN A 166 4.04 22.17 -2.13
CA GLN A 166 3.56 22.05 -0.77
C GLN A 166 2.02 22.12 -0.75
N GLY A 167 1.36 21.15 -0.08
CA GLY A 167 -0.09 21.05 -0.11
C GLY A 167 -0.69 20.48 -1.41
N GLY A 168 0.12 20.04 -2.37
CA GLY A 168 -0.36 19.47 -3.64
C GLY A 168 -1.28 18.27 -3.45
N ILE A 169 -0.94 17.37 -2.51
CA ILE A 169 -1.80 16.22 -2.17
C ILE A 169 -3.14 16.69 -1.56
N ALA A 170 -3.12 17.66 -0.66
CA ALA A 170 -4.35 18.23 -0.08
C ALA A 170 -5.23 18.86 -1.14
N SER A 171 -4.64 19.59 -2.08
CA SER A 171 -5.35 20.22 -3.21
C SER A 171 -5.95 19.17 -4.14
N LEU A 172 -5.22 18.11 -4.45
CA LEU A 172 -5.72 16.96 -5.24
C LEU A 172 -6.92 16.31 -4.54
N LEU A 173 -6.79 16.01 -3.25
CA LEU A 173 -7.86 15.43 -2.43
C LEU A 173 -9.13 16.30 -2.44
N LYS A 174 -8.95 17.61 -2.22
CA LYS A 174 -10.08 18.55 -2.24
C LYS A 174 -10.80 18.52 -3.60
N ARG A 175 -10.05 18.46 -4.70
CA ARG A 175 -10.62 18.42 -6.05
C ARG A 175 -11.35 17.10 -6.34
N VAL A 176 -10.80 15.96 -5.90
CA VAL A 176 -11.30 14.62 -6.27
C VAL A 176 -12.43 14.17 -5.33
N VAL A 177 -12.31 14.41 -4.03
CA VAL A 177 -13.25 13.87 -3.03
C VAL A 177 -13.78 14.92 -2.05
N GLY A 178 -13.50 16.21 -2.26
CA GLY A 178 -13.85 17.29 -1.33
C GLY A 178 -15.35 17.37 -1.03
N SER A 179 -16.21 17.27 -2.03
CA SER A 179 -17.68 17.28 -1.85
C SER A 179 -18.16 16.11 -0.98
N ARG A 180 -17.59 14.92 -1.17
CA ARG A 180 -17.93 13.72 -0.38
C ARG A 180 -17.47 13.87 1.08
N ILE A 181 -16.30 14.46 1.29
CA ILE A 181 -15.77 14.74 2.64
C ILE A 181 -16.69 15.73 3.37
N GLU A 182 -17.10 16.80 2.70
CA GLU A 182 -17.99 17.79 3.30
C GLU A 182 -19.37 17.22 3.61
N GLN A 183 -19.95 16.44 2.70
CA GLN A 183 -21.21 15.75 2.93
C GLN A 183 -21.13 14.84 4.16
N ARG A 184 -20.07 14.04 4.28
CA ARG A 184 -19.85 13.17 5.44
C ARG A 184 -19.69 13.97 6.74
N ARG A 185 -18.93 15.09 6.70
CA ARG A 185 -18.76 15.98 7.86
C ARG A 185 -20.11 16.61 8.31
N ARG A 186 -20.97 16.98 7.35
CA ARG A 186 -22.32 17.50 7.66
C ARG A 186 -23.18 16.42 8.31
N ALA A 187 -23.19 15.21 7.78
CA ALA A 187 -23.94 14.08 8.34
C ALA A 187 -23.50 13.76 9.78
N VAL A 188 -22.20 13.69 10.03
CA VAL A 188 -21.66 13.44 11.39
C VAL A 188 -22.05 14.58 12.35
N ARG A 189 -21.90 15.83 11.94
CA ARG A 189 -22.32 16.98 12.77
C ARG A 189 -23.82 16.98 13.06
N GLY A 190 -24.64 16.60 12.09
CA GLY A 190 -26.09 16.44 12.27
C GLY A 190 -26.43 15.37 13.31
N ALA A 191 -25.82 14.19 13.16
CA ALA A 191 -26.00 13.09 14.11
C ALA A 191 -25.58 13.46 15.56
N LEU A 192 -24.42 14.12 15.70
CA LEU A 192 -23.95 14.60 17.02
C LEU A 192 -24.90 15.62 17.64
N LYS A 193 -25.47 16.55 16.86
CA LYS A 193 -26.47 17.52 17.35
C LYS A 193 -27.75 16.82 17.81
N SER A 194 -28.22 15.81 17.06
CA SER A 194 -29.42 15.04 17.45
C SER A 194 -29.20 14.23 18.73
N LEU A 195 -28.02 13.63 18.90
CA LEU A 195 -27.65 12.94 20.13
C LEU A 195 -27.59 13.89 21.33
N ALA A 196 -26.97 15.06 21.19
CA ALA A 196 -26.91 16.06 22.24
C ALA A 196 -28.30 16.58 22.64
N ALA A 197 -29.20 16.78 21.68
CA ALA A 197 -30.57 17.19 21.94
C ALA A 197 -31.42 16.09 22.65
N GLY A 198 -31.16 14.81 22.33
CA GLY A 198 -31.84 13.68 22.98
C GLY A 198 -31.32 13.33 24.38
N MET A 199 -30.16 13.85 24.79
CA MET A 199 -29.60 13.69 26.14
C MET A 199 -30.01 14.83 27.10
N SER A 200 -30.78 15.80 26.67
CA SER A 200 -31.26 16.95 27.46
C SER A 200 -32.70 16.74 27.96
N LEU A 201 -33.26 15.54 27.94
CA LEU A 201 -34.53 15.10 28.54
C LEU A 201 -34.24 14.06 29.63
#